data_49556885fd54df43bb5052898cc4da7b
#
_entry.id   49556885fd54df43bb5052898cc4da7b
#
_cell.length_a   1.000
_cell.length_b   1.000
_cell.length_c   1.000
_cell.angle_alpha   90.00
_cell.angle_beta   90.00
_cell.angle_gamma   90.00
#
_symmetry.space_group_name_H-M   'P 1'
#
loop_
_entity.id
_entity.type
_entity.pdbx_description
1 polymer ?
#
loop_
_entity_poly.entity_id
_entity_poly.type
_entity_poly.pdbx_seq_one_letter_code
_entity_poly.pdbx_strand_id
1 'polypeptide(L)'
;MATDHDTKTVLDIVQRSNNYNSDSCWQYDIRQRNRDLDLTDYGFTIDDVKNLKVDDFQFEFVPKDNKEMAQQIKKFIERHEWLGKMSNYPTHYFIAKYNGILSGVVIMDMPNAFSKLLGDETKKIERLISRGACISWSPKNLASSLIMFAIKWM
;
A
#
# COMPACT_ATOMS: atom_id res chain seq x y z
N MET A 1 3.57 23.62 14.69
CA MET A 1 3.42 22.66 15.80
C MET A 1 2.99 21.33 15.24
N ALA A 2 3.73 20.27 15.52
CA ALA A 2 3.25 18.91 15.24
C ALA A 2 2.03 18.65 16.13
N THR A 3 0.96 18.08 15.59
CA THR A 3 -0.22 17.72 16.38
C THR A 3 0.15 16.54 17.29
N ASP A 4 -0.55 16.39 18.41
CA ASP A 4 -0.37 15.29 19.39
C ASP A 4 -0.43 13.90 18.72
N HIS A 5 -1.18 13.81 17.63
CA HIS A 5 -1.31 12.60 16.80
C HIS A 5 -0.02 12.30 16.02
N ASP A 6 0.67 13.33 15.49
CA ASP A 6 1.92 13.15 14.73
C ASP A 6 3.06 12.70 15.64
N THR A 7 3.12 13.24 16.85
CA THR A 7 4.12 12.87 17.85
C THR A 7 3.95 11.42 18.31
N LYS A 8 2.72 10.98 18.53
CA LYS A 8 2.40 9.59 18.91
C LYS A 8 2.80 8.61 17.81
N THR A 9 2.52 8.94 16.54
CA THR A 9 2.88 8.10 15.38
C THR A 9 4.39 7.96 15.25
N VAL A 10 5.15 9.04 15.43
CA VAL A 10 6.63 9.01 15.39
C VAL A 10 7.20 8.18 16.54
N LEU A 11 6.68 8.34 17.75
CA LEU A 11 7.07 7.52 18.92
C LEU A 11 6.77 6.04 18.70
N ASP A 12 5.61 5.71 18.16
CA ASP A 12 5.24 4.32 17.80
C ASP A 12 6.23 3.71 16.79
N ILE A 13 6.63 4.46 15.78
CA ILE A 13 7.61 4.02 14.77
C ILE A 13 8.98 3.78 15.41
N VAL A 14 9.46 4.73 16.24
CA VAL A 14 10.74 4.60 16.94
C VAL A 14 10.72 3.41 17.91
N GLN A 15 9.63 3.25 18.66
CA GLN A 15 9.49 2.16 19.61
C GLN A 15 9.46 0.80 18.93
N ARG A 16 8.82 0.69 17.76
CA ARG A 16 8.83 -0.51 16.91
C ARG A 16 10.22 -0.82 16.37
N SER A 17 10.97 0.22 15.92
CA SER A 17 12.34 0.01 15.40
C SER A 17 13.27 -0.55 16.48
N ASN A 18 13.10 -0.13 17.73
CA ASN A 18 13.91 -0.60 18.85
C ASN A 18 13.56 -2.02 19.31
N ASN A 19 12.32 -2.46 19.04
CA ASN A 19 11.80 -3.78 19.44
C ASN A 19 11.75 -4.77 18.28
N TYR A 20 12.26 -4.38 17.11
CA TYR A 20 12.27 -5.25 15.94
C TYR A 20 13.14 -6.48 16.20
N ASN A 21 12.55 -7.66 16.01
CA ASN A 21 13.27 -8.92 15.92
C ASN A 21 13.01 -9.54 14.54
N SER A 22 13.85 -10.50 14.14
CA SER A 22 13.76 -11.17 12.84
C SER A 22 12.47 -11.96 12.62
N ASP A 23 11.74 -12.23 13.68
CA ASP A 23 10.52 -13.05 13.66
C ASP A 23 9.25 -12.22 13.48
N SER A 24 9.35 -10.87 13.56
CA SER A 24 8.24 -9.97 13.35
C SER A 24 8.44 -9.09 12.12
N CYS A 25 7.35 -8.87 11.38
CA CYS A 25 7.31 -7.94 10.27
C CYS A 25 6.23 -6.91 10.53
N TRP A 26 6.59 -5.63 10.55
CA TRP A 26 5.65 -4.54 10.86
C TRP A 26 4.43 -4.52 9.96
N GLN A 27 4.60 -4.82 8.68
CA GLN A 27 3.48 -4.91 7.75
C GLN A 27 2.55 -6.06 8.12
N TYR A 28 3.10 -7.16 8.61
CA TYR A 28 2.31 -8.29 9.10
C TYR A 28 1.52 -7.92 10.37
N ASP A 29 2.15 -7.23 11.31
CA ASP A 29 1.49 -6.79 12.56
C ASP A 29 0.34 -5.81 12.27
N ILE A 30 0.53 -4.87 11.35
CA ILE A 30 -0.54 -3.97 10.90
C ILE A 30 -1.69 -4.75 10.28
N ARG A 31 -1.37 -5.72 9.44
CA ARG A 31 -2.36 -6.60 8.81
C ARG A 31 -3.17 -7.37 9.85
N GLN A 32 -2.53 -7.92 10.87
CA GLN A 32 -3.22 -8.64 11.96
C GLN A 32 -4.12 -7.70 12.77
N ARG A 33 -3.64 -6.51 13.12
CA ARG A 33 -4.44 -5.52 13.86
C ARG A 33 -5.66 -5.03 13.11
N ASN A 34 -5.56 -4.88 11.80
CA ASN A 34 -6.65 -4.38 10.96
C ASN A 34 -7.66 -5.48 10.57
N ARG A 35 -7.36 -6.74 10.79
CA ARG A 35 -8.14 -7.85 10.28
C ARG A 35 -9.61 -7.81 10.66
N ASP A 36 -9.89 -7.64 11.95
CA ASP A 36 -11.27 -7.63 12.46
C ASP A 36 -12.03 -6.38 11.96
N LEU A 37 -11.36 -5.24 11.92
CA LEU A 37 -11.92 -4.00 11.40
C LEU A 37 -12.21 -4.09 9.91
N ASP A 38 -11.28 -4.64 9.12
CA ASP A 38 -11.44 -4.78 7.68
C ASP A 38 -12.58 -5.75 7.31
N LEU A 39 -12.77 -6.82 8.08
CA LEU A 39 -13.89 -7.73 7.90
C LEU A 39 -15.22 -7.04 8.26
N THR A 40 -15.26 -6.36 9.40
CA THR A 40 -16.46 -5.68 9.90
C THR A 40 -16.90 -4.55 8.97
N ASP A 41 -15.97 -3.74 8.48
CA ASP A 41 -16.25 -2.59 7.61
C ASP A 41 -16.98 -2.98 6.32
N TYR A 42 -16.75 -4.19 5.82
CA TYR A 42 -17.36 -4.69 4.59
C TYR A 42 -18.41 -5.79 4.83
N GLY A 43 -18.70 -6.12 6.08
CA GLY A 43 -19.68 -7.14 6.43
C GLY A 43 -19.27 -8.56 6.07
N PHE A 44 -17.95 -8.82 5.98
CA PHE A 44 -17.41 -10.15 5.69
C PHE A 44 -17.12 -10.95 6.95
N THR A 45 -17.26 -12.25 6.84
CA THR A 45 -16.70 -13.23 7.77
C THR A 45 -15.38 -13.77 7.21
N ILE A 46 -14.59 -14.44 8.04
CA ILE A 46 -13.37 -15.14 7.60
C ILE A 46 -13.71 -16.16 6.51
N ASP A 47 -14.86 -16.84 6.61
CA ASP A 47 -15.29 -17.84 5.64
C ASP A 47 -15.56 -17.24 4.25
N ASP A 48 -16.01 -15.99 4.18
CA ASP A 48 -16.26 -15.29 2.91
C ASP A 48 -15.00 -15.00 2.13
N VAL A 49 -13.86 -14.82 2.82
CA VAL A 49 -12.62 -14.32 2.22
C VAL A 49 -11.47 -15.34 2.20
N LYS A 50 -11.55 -16.42 2.99
CA LYS A 50 -10.43 -17.38 3.15
C LYS A 50 -10.04 -18.12 1.87
N ASN A 51 -10.95 -18.26 0.92
CA ASN A 51 -10.74 -19.01 -0.33
C ASN A 51 -10.54 -18.09 -1.54
N LEU A 52 -10.44 -16.76 -1.34
CA LEU A 52 -10.19 -15.82 -2.41
C LEU A 52 -8.84 -16.10 -3.09
N LYS A 53 -8.83 -15.96 -4.41
CA LYS A 53 -7.66 -16.08 -5.26
C LYS A 53 -7.35 -14.74 -5.92
N VAL A 54 -6.15 -14.59 -6.44
CA VAL A 54 -5.75 -13.38 -7.17
C VAL A 54 -6.70 -13.08 -8.34
N ASP A 55 -7.19 -14.11 -9.02
CA ASP A 55 -8.09 -13.97 -10.17
C ASP A 55 -9.47 -13.40 -9.82
N ASP A 56 -9.84 -13.39 -8.53
CA ASP A 56 -11.07 -12.76 -8.06
C ASP A 56 -10.96 -11.22 -7.97
N PHE A 57 -9.75 -10.67 -8.18
CA PHE A 57 -9.45 -9.25 -8.08
C PHE A 57 -9.26 -8.62 -9.46
N GLN A 58 -9.75 -7.40 -9.60
CA GLN A 58 -9.55 -6.58 -10.78
C GLN A 58 -8.40 -5.61 -10.54
N PHE A 59 -7.45 -5.52 -11.48
CA PHE A 59 -6.33 -4.60 -11.42
C PHE A 59 -6.59 -3.42 -12.35
N GLU A 60 -6.33 -2.22 -11.85
CA GLU A 60 -6.56 -0.98 -12.58
C GLU A 60 -5.38 -0.02 -12.42
N PHE A 61 -5.08 0.72 -13.49
CA PHE A 61 -4.31 1.95 -13.42
C PHE A 61 -5.24 3.11 -13.09
N VAL A 62 -4.86 3.96 -12.14
CA VAL A 62 -5.62 5.16 -11.77
C VAL A 62 -4.82 6.39 -12.18
N PRO A 63 -5.36 7.24 -13.06
CA PRO A 63 -4.74 8.50 -13.42
C PRO A 63 -4.55 9.42 -12.21
N LYS A 64 -3.45 10.13 -12.20
CA LYS A 64 -3.06 11.04 -11.10
C LYS A 64 -4.06 12.17 -10.85
N ASP A 65 -4.78 12.59 -11.87
CA ASP A 65 -5.81 13.63 -11.82
C ASP A 65 -7.17 13.17 -11.28
N ASN A 66 -7.35 11.85 -11.08
CA ASN A 66 -8.52 11.31 -10.39
C ASN A 66 -8.42 11.60 -8.89
N LYS A 67 -8.86 12.78 -8.49
CA LYS A 67 -8.75 13.27 -7.10
C LYS A 67 -9.52 12.43 -6.10
N GLU A 68 -10.68 11.93 -6.48
CA GLU A 68 -11.51 11.09 -5.60
C GLU A 68 -10.80 9.78 -5.27
N MET A 69 -10.31 9.10 -6.29
CA MET A 69 -9.57 7.85 -6.09
C MET A 69 -8.24 8.09 -5.38
N ALA A 70 -7.56 9.21 -5.65
CA ALA A 70 -6.33 9.58 -4.95
C ALA A 70 -6.55 9.75 -3.44
N GLN A 71 -7.69 10.30 -3.02
CA GLN A 71 -8.05 10.38 -1.59
C GLN A 71 -8.33 9.02 -0.97
N GLN A 72 -9.01 8.13 -1.69
CA GLN A 72 -9.24 6.75 -1.23
C GLN A 72 -7.93 5.99 -1.09
N ILE A 73 -7.03 6.14 -2.06
CA ILE A 73 -5.68 5.56 -2.03
C ILE A 73 -4.89 6.08 -0.82
N LYS A 74 -4.94 7.39 -0.56
CA LYS A 74 -4.29 7.99 0.59
C LYS A 74 -4.76 7.36 1.91
N LYS A 75 -6.07 7.31 2.13
CA LYS A 75 -6.67 6.69 3.32
C LYS A 75 -6.30 5.21 3.46
N PHE A 76 -6.25 4.51 2.33
CA PHE A 76 -5.86 3.10 2.29
C PHE A 76 -4.40 2.90 2.72
N ILE A 77 -3.47 3.70 2.20
CA ILE A 77 -2.05 3.66 2.58
C ILE A 77 -1.87 4.04 4.06
N GLU A 78 -2.53 5.08 4.53
CA GLU A 78 -2.47 5.50 5.94
C GLU A 78 -2.92 4.39 6.90
N ARG A 79 -3.88 3.57 6.49
CA ARG A 79 -4.42 2.48 7.32
C ARG A 79 -3.61 1.18 7.23
N HIS A 80 -3.17 0.83 6.02
CA HIS A 80 -2.67 -0.53 5.73
C HIS A 80 -1.17 -0.62 5.53
N GLU A 81 -0.48 0.48 5.26
CA GLU A 81 0.96 0.49 5.04
C GLU A 81 1.70 0.85 6.34
N TRP A 82 2.82 0.20 6.60
CA TRP A 82 3.51 0.31 7.88
C TRP A 82 4.03 1.72 8.21
N LEU A 83 4.40 2.52 7.21
CA LEU A 83 4.81 3.91 7.37
C LEU A 83 3.61 4.83 7.59
N GLY A 84 2.43 4.45 7.10
CA GLY A 84 1.19 5.20 7.26
C GLY A 84 1.21 6.58 6.62
N LYS A 85 2.03 6.80 5.60
CA LYS A 85 2.17 8.10 4.93
C LYS A 85 2.15 7.94 3.42
N MET A 86 1.47 8.86 2.75
CA MET A 86 1.50 8.96 1.30
C MET A 86 2.89 9.29 0.80
N SER A 87 3.19 8.91 -0.43
CA SER A 87 4.42 9.31 -1.08
C SER A 87 4.40 10.80 -1.47
N ASN A 88 5.58 11.41 -1.58
CA ASN A 88 5.69 12.85 -1.83
C ASN A 88 5.53 13.22 -3.32
N TYR A 89 5.96 12.33 -4.22
CA TYR A 89 6.02 12.60 -5.65
C TYR A 89 5.43 11.46 -6.48
N PRO A 90 4.15 11.08 -6.25
CA PRO A 90 3.52 9.99 -6.96
C PRO A 90 3.39 10.31 -8.45
N THR A 91 3.70 9.34 -9.29
CA THR A 91 3.54 9.44 -10.74
C THR A 91 2.42 8.54 -11.25
N HIS A 92 2.30 7.35 -10.68
CA HIS A 92 1.32 6.35 -11.09
C HIS A 92 0.72 5.65 -9.87
N TYR A 93 -0.58 5.39 -9.95
CA TYR A 93 -1.31 4.57 -8.99
C TYR A 93 -1.81 3.30 -9.67
N PHE A 94 -1.58 2.18 -9.04
CA PHE A 94 -2.13 0.89 -9.45
C PHE A 94 -2.92 0.30 -8.27
N ILE A 95 -4.10 -0.18 -8.56
CA ILE A 95 -5.00 -0.67 -7.52
C ILE A 95 -5.53 -2.07 -7.85
N ALA A 96 -5.87 -2.80 -6.81
CA ALA A 96 -6.63 -4.03 -6.88
C ALA A 96 -7.98 -3.84 -6.19
N LYS A 97 -9.04 -4.31 -6.82
CA LYS A 97 -10.40 -4.28 -6.28
C LYS A 97 -11.00 -5.68 -6.23
N TYR A 98 -11.73 -5.95 -5.17
CA TYR A 98 -12.61 -7.11 -5.04
C TYR A 98 -14.05 -6.62 -4.90
N ASN A 99 -14.92 -6.96 -5.85
CA ASN A 99 -16.31 -6.50 -5.89
C ASN A 99 -16.45 -4.97 -5.66
N GLY A 100 -15.59 -4.17 -6.29
CA GLY A 100 -15.55 -2.72 -6.14
C GLY A 100 -14.84 -2.21 -4.88
N ILE A 101 -14.45 -3.08 -3.95
CA ILE A 101 -13.73 -2.73 -2.72
C ILE A 101 -12.25 -2.55 -3.02
N LEU A 102 -11.68 -1.40 -2.68
CA LEU A 102 -10.24 -1.15 -2.77
C LEU A 102 -9.49 -2.11 -1.84
N SER A 103 -8.74 -3.03 -2.41
CA SER A 103 -8.13 -4.15 -1.70
C SER A 103 -6.61 -4.21 -1.80
N GLY A 104 -6.02 -3.43 -2.70
CA GLY A 104 -4.58 -3.32 -2.84
C GLY A 104 -4.19 -2.04 -3.55
N VAL A 105 -3.01 -1.50 -3.20
CA VAL A 105 -2.46 -0.28 -3.79
C VAL A 105 -0.97 -0.46 -3.99
N VAL A 106 -0.48 -0.02 -5.14
CA VAL A 106 0.95 0.19 -5.43
C VAL A 106 1.13 1.58 -6.00
N ILE A 107 2.06 2.34 -5.45
CA ILE A 107 2.37 3.70 -5.87
C ILE A 107 3.79 3.75 -6.43
N MET A 108 3.90 4.28 -7.64
CA MET A 108 5.16 4.58 -8.28
C MET A 108 5.47 6.07 -8.15
N ASP A 109 6.71 6.39 -7.81
CA ASP A 109 7.24 7.75 -7.66
C ASP A 109 8.33 8.06 -8.67
N MET A 110 8.63 9.34 -8.80
CA MET A 110 9.89 9.77 -9.40
C MET A 110 11.05 9.34 -8.51
N PRO A 111 12.13 8.77 -9.07
CA PRO A 111 13.34 8.48 -8.31
C PRO A 111 13.92 9.77 -7.73
N ASN A 112 14.33 9.73 -6.47
CA ASN A 112 15.08 10.81 -5.84
C ASN A 112 16.60 10.66 -6.12
N ALA A 113 17.41 11.61 -5.64
CA ALA A 113 18.85 11.61 -5.86
C ALA A 113 19.57 10.32 -5.38
N PHE A 114 19.01 9.64 -4.37
CA PHE A 114 19.59 8.43 -3.78
C PHE A 114 19.09 7.14 -4.40
N SER A 115 17.92 7.16 -5.05
CA SER A 115 17.30 5.99 -5.66
C SER A 115 17.49 5.86 -7.16
N LYS A 116 18.14 6.84 -7.80
CA LYS A 116 18.49 6.77 -9.22
C LYS A 116 19.57 5.72 -9.45
N LEU A 117 19.32 4.78 -10.35
CA LEU A 117 20.29 3.76 -10.74
C LEU A 117 21.04 4.11 -12.03
N LEU A 118 20.36 4.79 -12.96
CA LEU A 118 20.83 5.03 -14.32
C LEU A 118 21.29 6.48 -14.57
N GLY A 119 21.32 7.32 -13.52
CA GLY A 119 21.75 8.71 -13.61
C GLY A 119 20.65 9.71 -13.94
N ASP A 120 21.02 10.97 -14.19
CA ASP A 120 20.05 12.07 -14.29
C ASP A 120 19.18 12.04 -15.54
N GLU A 121 19.70 11.52 -16.66
CA GLU A 121 18.99 11.42 -17.94
C GLU A 121 17.83 10.42 -17.92
N THR A 122 17.73 9.61 -16.88
CA THR A 122 16.80 8.48 -16.80
C THR A 122 15.52 8.77 -16.05
N LYS A 123 15.27 10.00 -15.60
CA LYS A 123 14.04 10.43 -14.92
C LYS A 123 12.76 10.06 -15.66
N LYS A 124 12.82 9.90 -16.99
CA LYS A 124 11.67 9.53 -17.82
C LYS A 124 11.41 8.03 -17.85
N ILE A 125 12.39 7.20 -17.57
CA ILE A 125 12.33 5.73 -17.69
C ILE A 125 12.43 4.99 -16.36
N GLU A 126 13.00 5.63 -15.32
CA GLU A 126 13.03 5.04 -13.97
C GLU A 126 11.81 5.43 -13.15
N ARG A 127 11.31 4.48 -12.39
CA ARG A 127 10.29 4.71 -11.36
C ARG A 127 10.64 3.94 -10.11
N LEU A 128 10.32 4.53 -8.96
CA LEU A 128 10.48 3.93 -7.66
C LEU A 128 9.14 3.38 -7.19
N ILE A 129 9.09 2.12 -6.78
CA ILE A 129 7.96 1.59 -6.02
C ILE A 129 8.08 2.17 -4.61
N SER A 130 7.29 3.17 -4.29
CA SER A 130 7.45 3.96 -3.07
C SER A 130 6.56 3.51 -1.93
N ARG A 131 5.36 3.05 -2.26
CA ARG A 131 4.37 2.58 -1.30
C ARG A 131 3.61 1.40 -1.87
N GLY A 132 3.20 0.52 -0.98
CA GLY A 132 2.33 -0.59 -1.34
C GLY A 132 1.74 -1.27 -0.12
N ALA A 133 0.47 -1.62 -0.22
CA ALA A 133 -0.22 -2.39 0.80
C ALA A 133 -1.39 -3.16 0.19
N CYS A 134 -1.78 -4.22 0.86
CA CYS A 134 -3.01 -4.95 0.59
C CYS A 134 -3.85 -5.02 1.86
N ILE A 135 -5.18 -5.09 1.66
CA ILE A 135 -6.13 -5.26 2.76
C ILE A 135 -5.82 -6.56 3.54
N SER A 136 -6.17 -6.59 4.82
CA SER A 136 -5.76 -7.66 5.72
C SER A 136 -6.22 -9.06 5.32
N TRP A 137 -7.38 -9.16 4.68
CA TRP A 137 -7.95 -10.43 4.21
C TRP A 137 -7.59 -10.80 2.75
N SER A 138 -6.68 -10.06 2.13
CA SER A 138 -6.25 -10.36 0.76
C SER A 138 -5.57 -11.74 0.65
N PRO A 139 -5.72 -12.42 -0.50
CA PRO A 139 -5.08 -13.71 -0.71
C PRO A 139 -3.57 -13.57 -0.82
N LYS A 140 -2.89 -14.70 -0.63
CA LYS A 140 -1.45 -14.81 -0.90
C LYS A 140 -1.17 -14.38 -2.35
N ASN A 141 -0.04 -13.69 -2.56
CA ASN A 141 0.44 -13.20 -3.85
C ASN A 141 -0.36 -12.04 -4.50
N LEU A 142 -1.38 -11.47 -3.84
CA LEU A 142 -2.07 -10.30 -4.40
C LEU A 142 -1.10 -9.13 -4.62
N ALA A 143 -0.25 -8.84 -3.64
CA ALA A 143 0.72 -7.75 -3.72
C ALA A 143 1.72 -7.94 -4.88
N SER A 144 2.32 -9.12 -5.00
CA SER A 144 3.27 -9.42 -6.08
C SER A 144 2.61 -9.39 -7.46
N SER A 145 1.38 -9.86 -7.56
CA SER A 145 0.60 -9.82 -8.82
C SER A 145 0.26 -8.39 -9.23
N LEU A 146 -0.10 -7.53 -8.26
CA LEU A 146 -0.36 -6.11 -8.53
C LEU A 146 0.91 -5.38 -8.95
N ILE A 147 2.06 -5.67 -8.33
CA ILE A 147 3.36 -5.14 -8.75
C ILE A 147 3.69 -5.58 -10.19
N MET A 148 3.49 -6.85 -10.50
CA MET A 148 3.73 -7.36 -11.86
C MET A 148 2.79 -6.73 -12.89
N PHE A 149 1.53 -6.48 -12.53
CA PHE A 149 0.60 -5.71 -13.36
C PHE A 149 1.13 -4.30 -13.61
N ALA A 150 1.57 -3.60 -12.57
CA ALA A 150 2.13 -2.25 -12.67
C ALA A 150 3.36 -2.20 -13.59
N ILE A 151 4.29 -3.16 -13.43
CA ILE A 151 5.51 -3.25 -14.26
C ILE A 151 5.16 -3.51 -15.73
N LYS A 152 4.20 -4.38 -16.01
CA LYS A 152 3.77 -4.68 -17.39
C LYS A 152 3.03 -3.52 -18.05
N TRP A 153 2.37 -2.69 -17.24
CA TRP A 153 1.64 -1.53 -17.73
C TRP A 153 2.60 -0.38 -18.09
N MET A 154 3.70 -0.24 -17.35
CA MET A 154 4.72 0.80 -17.55
C MET A 154 5.52 0.63 -18.86
#